data_a9baa7eff5dcabab0d76c2f1c3fd2c45
#
_entry.id   a9baa7eff5dcabab0d76c2f1c3fd2c45
#
_cell.length_a   1.000
_cell.length_b   1.000
_cell.length_c   1.000
_cell.angle_alpha   90.00
_cell.angle_beta   90.00
_cell.angle_gamma   90.00
#
_symmetry.space_group_name_H-M   'P 1'
#
loop_
_entity.id
_entity.type
_entity.pdbx_description
1 polymer ?
#
loop_
_entity_poly.entity_id
_entity_poly.type
_entity_poly.pdbx_seq_one_letter_code
_entity_poly.pdbx_strand_id
1 'polypeptide(L)'
;MPTFIRWIGLALIGTGLSSCGLIKSQLGLGPKPPQLAPPVVNDQPRSAPLQARENVIVKAVDRVGPAVVRIDVVKKVNNPLGGIFGIGPSTQRQQGQGSGFITRSNGLIFTNEHVVRGADQVAVTLPDGRSFKGKVLGGDPLTDVAVVKVVAENLPVASLGNSDDLKPGEWAIAIGNPFGLNNTVTAGIISAVDRTNAVGEGQRVPYIQTDAAVNPGNSGGPLINAAGQVIGINTAIRTAPGGGLSFAVPVNLAKRIAQQIVSTGEASHPFIGVQLRSLTPSSPERSMPPAAAAPCQNSTGFWWWRLYPIHLLRKQTFANAI
;
A
#
# COMPACT_ATOMS: atom_id res chain seq x y z
N MET A 1 46.65 21.59 17.41
CA MET A 1 48.09 21.24 17.15
C MET A 1 48.14 19.90 16.45
N PRO A 2 48.94 19.79 15.42
CA PRO A 2 48.72 18.96 14.26
C PRO A 2 49.61 17.71 14.23
N THR A 3 49.29 16.75 13.37
CA THR A 3 50.35 15.97 12.69
C THR A 3 49.87 15.46 11.35
N PHE A 4 50.42 16.11 10.32
CA PHE A 4 50.54 15.67 8.93
C PHE A 4 51.50 14.45 8.87
N ILE A 5 51.16 13.41 8.13
CA ILE A 5 52.11 12.45 7.58
C ILE A 5 51.92 12.40 6.05
N ARG A 6 52.92 13.00 5.37
CA ARG A 6 53.22 12.85 3.95
C ARG A 6 53.94 11.51 3.73
N TRP A 7 53.54 10.78 2.70
CA TRP A 7 54.40 9.77 2.08
C TRP A 7 54.69 10.17 0.64
N ILE A 8 55.98 10.37 0.38
CA ILE A 8 56.64 10.67 -0.90
C ILE A 8 56.91 9.33 -1.61
N GLY A 9 56.52 9.26 -2.87
CA GLY A 9 56.75 8.16 -3.71
C GLY A 9 58.17 8.10 -4.31
N LEU A 10 58.56 6.97 -4.76
CA LEU A 10 59.80 6.75 -5.49
C LEU A 10 59.46 6.25 -6.90
N ALA A 11 59.88 7.00 -7.90
CA ALA A 11 59.92 6.62 -9.30
C ALA A 11 61.16 5.77 -9.57
N LEU A 12 61.02 4.65 -10.24
CA LEU A 12 62.11 3.90 -10.81
C LEU A 12 61.95 3.84 -12.33
N ILE A 13 62.86 4.53 -12.99
CA ILE A 13 63.14 4.50 -14.42
C ILE A 13 64.02 3.29 -14.71
N GLY A 14 63.55 2.41 -15.55
CA GLY A 14 64.33 1.29 -16.08
C GLY A 14 64.40 1.37 -17.60
N THR A 15 65.53 1.87 -18.10
CA THR A 15 65.94 1.82 -19.49
C THR A 15 66.53 0.47 -19.81
N GLY A 16 66.09 -0.15 -20.89
CA GLY A 16 66.66 -1.41 -21.38
C GLY A 16 66.51 -1.57 -22.88
N LEU A 17 67.60 -1.39 -23.50
CA LEU A 17 68.03 -1.40 -24.92
C LEU A 17 67.53 -2.54 -25.82
N SER A 18 67.27 -2.14 -27.00
CA SER A 18 67.41 -2.76 -28.33
C SER A 18 68.05 -4.14 -28.42
N SER A 19 67.41 -5.02 -29.17
CA SER A 19 68.13 -5.91 -30.06
C SER A 19 67.26 -6.29 -31.27
N CYS A 20 67.76 -5.91 -32.42
CA CYS A 20 67.32 -6.38 -33.76
C CYS A 20 67.54 -7.88 -33.89
N GLY A 21 66.56 -8.58 -34.42
CA GLY A 21 66.65 -9.96 -34.85
C GLY A 21 65.69 -10.25 -36.00
N LEU A 22 66.16 -9.94 -37.21
CA LEU A 22 65.58 -10.45 -38.45
C LEU A 22 65.73 -11.96 -38.52
N ILE A 23 64.65 -12.70 -38.41
CA ILE A 23 64.58 -14.06 -38.92
C ILE A 23 63.36 -14.19 -39.81
N LYS A 24 63.63 -14.16 -41.14
CA LYS A 24 62.75 -14.70 -42.12
C LYS A 24 62.79 -16.23 -42.05
N SER A 25 61.68 -16.86 -41.75
CA SER A 25 61.47 -18.23 -42.17
C SER A 25 60.05 -18.42 -42.61
N GLN A 26 59.91 -18.69 -43.82
CA GLN A 26 58.78 -19.31 -44.52
C GLN A 26 58.39 -20.58 -43.78
N LEU A 27 57.11 -20.74 -43.50
CA LEU A 27 56.36 -21.98 -43.70
C LEU A 27 54.88 -21.70 -43.49
N GLY A 28 54.18 -21.86 -44.56
CA GLY A 28 52.74 -21.71 -44.64
C GLY A 28 51.99 -22.83 -43.93
N LEU A 29 50.70 -22.63 -43.82
CA LEU A 29 49.66 -23.59 -43.47
C LEU A 29 49.45 -23.83 -41.96
N GLY A 30 48.99 -22.77 -41.25
CA GLY A 30 48.07 -22.97 -40.15
C GLY A 30 46.62 -22.74 -40.61
N PRO A 31 45.63 -23.49 -40.12
CA PRO A 31 44.24 -23.26 -40.48
C PRO A 31 43.82 -21.85 -40.07
N LYS A 32 43.34 -21.09 -41.03
CA LYS A 32 42.78 -19.74 -40.82
C LYS A 32 41.67 -19.84 -39.76
N PRO A 33 41.72 -19.05 -38.68
CA PRO A 33 40.64 -19.09 -37.71
C PRO A 33 39.31 -18.79 -38.37
N PRO A 34 38.21 -19.45 -37.97
CA PRO A 34 36.91 -19.20 -38.59
C PRO A 34 36.56 -17.72 -38.42
N GLN A 35 36.42 -17.03 -39.56
CA GLN A 35 35.85 -15.68 -39.58
C GLN A 35 34.39 -15.83 -39.15
N LEU A 36 34.08 -15.39 -37.91
CA LEU A 36 32.72 -15.16 -37.51
C LEU A 36 32.12 -14.13 -38.47
N ALA A 37 31.14 -14.58 -39.25
CA ALA A 37 30.36 -13.66 -40.07
C ALA A 37 29.83 -12.54 -39.20
N PRO A 38 29.85 -11.28 -39.64
CA PRO A 38 29.25 -10.19 -38.90
C PRO A 38 27.78 -10.53 -38.61
N PRO A 39 27.27 -10.22 -37.42
CA PRO A 39 25.86 -10.46 -37.10
C PRO A 39 25.01 -9.81 -38.20
N VAL A 40 24.15 -10.60 -38.83
CA VAL A 40 23.16 -10.09 -39.77
C VAL A 40 22.25 -9.19 -38.98
N VAL A 41 22.52 -7.89 -38.98
CA VAL A 41 21.61 -6.86 -38.51
C VAL A 41 20.46 -6.87 -39.51
N ASN A 42 19.38 -7.52 -39.15
CA ASN A 42 18.16 -7.49 -39.93
C ASN A 42 17.58 -6.08 -39.82
N ASP A 43 17.99 -5.21 -40.76
CA ASP A 43 17.45 -3.84 -40.92
C ASP A 43 16.01 -3.92 -41.46
N GLN A 44 15.17 -4.66 -40.78
CA GLN A 44 13.75 -4.45 -40.96
C GLN A 44 13.41 -3.12 -40.28
N PRO A 45 12.77 -2.18 -41.00
CA PRO A 45 12.35 -0.90 -40.38
C PRO A 45 11.44 -1.20 -39.19
N ARG A 46 11.93 -0.91 -37.98
CA ARG A 46 11.15 -0.94 -36.71
C ARG A 46 10.10 0.16 -36.68
N SER A 47 9.44 0.41 -37.76
CA SER A 47 8.25 1.27 -37.87
C SER A 47 6.98 0.43 -37.80
N ALA A 48 6.87 -0.45 -36.79
CA ALA A 48 5.56 -0.82 -36.32
C ALA A 48 4.95 0.45 -35.68
N PRO A 49 3.75 0.85 -36.11
CA PRO A 49 3.12 2.05 -35.57
C PRO A 49 3.04 1.96 -34.06
N LEU A 50 3.29 3.07 -33.37
CA LEU A 50 3.15 3.25 -31.91
C LEU A 50 1.77 2.85 -31.35
N GLN A 51 0.81 2.56 -32.20
CA GLN A 51 -0.56 2.10 -31.89
C GLN A 51 -0.64 0.71 -31.25
N ALA A 52 0.43 -0.10 -31.27
CA ALA A 52 0.42 -1.45 -30.67
C ALA A 52 0.75 -1.47 -29.16
N ARG A 53 0.85 -0.33 -28.48
CA ARG A 53 1.30 -0.25 -27.07
C ARG A 53 0.22 0.07 -26.05
N GLU A 54 -1.04 0.04 -26.40
CA GLU A 54 -2.11 0.07 -25.39
C GLU A 54 -2.18 -1.27 -24.68
N ASN A 55 -1.32 -1.44 -23.65
CA ASN A 55 -1.46 -2.60 -22.79
C ASN A 55 -2.66 -2.42 -21.84
N VAL A 56 -3.11 -3.53 -21.28
CA VAL A 56 -4.27 -3.56 -20.37
C VAL A 56 -4.12 -2.63 -19.16
N ILE A 57 -2.87 -2.45 -18.68
CA ILE A 57 -2.57 -1.58 -17.53
C ILE A 57 -2.81 -0.11 -17.90
N VAL A 58 -2.32 0.34 -19.06
CA VAL A 58 -2.53 1.72 -19.53
C VAL A 58 -4.02 2.02 -19.63
N LYS A 59 -4.80 1.13 -20.28
CA LYS A 59 -6.26 1.30 -20.39
C LYS A 59 -6.97 1.35 -19.04
N ALA A 60 -6.55 0.52 -18.09
CA ALA A 60 -7.11 0.52 -16.75
C ALA A 60 -6.81 1.83 -16.01
N VAL A 61 -5.57 2.32 -16.11
CA VAL A 61 -5.14 3.58 -15.49
C VAL A 61 -5.84 4.80 -16.12
N ASP A 62 -5.99 4.84 -17.44
CA ASP A 62 -6.67 5.95 -18.15
C ASP A 62 -8.13 6.10 -17.69
N ARG A 63 -8.80 4.98 -17.35
CA ARG A 63 -10.18 5.01 -16.85
C ARG A 63 -10.31 5.57 -15.44
N VAL A 64 -9.39 5.22 -14.56
CA VAL A 64 -9.49 5.53 -13.12
C VAL A 64 -8.66 6.74 -12.74
N GLY A 65 -7.56 6.98 -13.44
CA GLY A 65 -6.61 8.03 -13.14
C GLY A 65 -7.22 9.41 -12.90
N PRO A 66 -8.17 9.88 -13.72
CA PRO A 66 -8.84 11.17 -13.48
C PRO A 66 -9.57 11.27 -12.15
N ALA A 67 -10.00 10.14 -11.57
CA ALA A 67 -10.71 10.09 -10.29
C ALA A 67 -9.76 9.94 -9.08
N VAL A 68 -8.46 9.71 -9.29
CA VAL A 68 -7.47 9.59 -8.21
C VAL A 68 -7.01 10.97 -7.79
N VAL A 69 -7.09 11.27 -6.52
CA VAL A 69 -6.82 12.60 -5.97
C VAL A 69 -5.68 12.57 -4.96
N ARG A 70 -4.99 13.69 -4.84
CA ARG A 70 -4.09 13.99 -3.74
C ARG A 70 -4.88 14.55 -2.57
N ILE A 71 -4.52 14.13 -1.37
CA ILE A 71 -5.07 14.64 -0.11
C ILE A 71 -3.93 15.23 0.70
N ASP A 72 -3.98 16.54 0.94
CA ASP A 72 -3.08 17.26 1.84
C ASP A 72 -3.83 17.56 3.14
N VAL A 73 -3.17 17.30 4.26
CA VAL A 73 -3.72 17.55 5.59
C VAL A 73 -2.81 18.45 6.40
N VAL A 74 -3.41 19.31 7.21
CA VAL A 74 -2.70 20.12 8.19
C VAL A 74 -3.26 19.82 9.57
N LYS A 75 -2.38 19.47 10.51
CA LYS A 75 -2.67 19.24 11.92
C LYS A 75 -1.98 20.30 12.77
N LYS A 76 -2.66 20.79 13.78
CA LYS A 76 -2.07 21.60 14.82
C LYS A 76 -1.67 20.71 15.98
N VAL A 77 -0.39 20.61 16.25
CA VAL A 77 0.14 19.86 17.38
C VAL A 77 0.56 20.83 18.45
N ASN A 78 0.00 20.70 19.65
CA ASN A 78 0.41 21.50 20.80
C ASN A 78 1.79 21.04 21.24
N ASN A 79 2.72 22.00 21.36
CA ASN A 79 4.04 21.75 21.91
C ASN A 79 4.01 22.12 23.42
N PRO A 80 3.91 21.13 24.32
CA PRO A 80 3.80 21.41 25.75
C PRO A 80 5.02 22.12 26.35
N LEU A 81 6.19 22.01 25.72
CA LEU A 81 7.43 22.69 26.15
C LEU A 81 7.55 24.11 25.62
N GLY A 82 6.87 24.46 24.53
CA GLY A 82 6.94 25.80 23.92
C GLY A 82 6.28 26.89 24.73
N GLY A 83 5.26 26.56 25.54
CA GLY A 83 4.52 27.52 26.37
C GLY A 83 5.11 27.77 27.76
N ILE A 84 5.81 26.78 28.34
CA ILE A 84 6.26 26.83 29.74
C ILE A 84 7.64 27.47 29.86
N PHE A 85 8.51 27.35 28.86
CA PHE A 85 9.88 27.87 28.92
C PHE A 85 10.16 28.99 27.89
N GLY A 86 9.17 29.47 27.18
CA GLY A 86 9.38 30.51 26.13
C GLY A 86 10.23 30.04 24.93
N ILE A 87 10.46 28.73 24.80
CA ILE A 87 11.29 28.14 23.75
C ILE A 87 10.38 27.70 22.58
N GLY A 88 10.11 28.63 21.67
CA GLY A 88 9.35 28.38 20.44
C GLY A 88 7.84 28.51 20.55
N PRO A 89 7.10 28.39 19.44
CA PRO A 89 5.65 28.52 19.43
C PRO A 89 4.98 27.36 20.17
N SER A 90 3.92 27.67 20.95
CA SER A 90 3.10 26.69 21.67
C SER A 90 2.32 25.73 20.75
N THR A 91 2.20 26.07 19.47
CA THR A 91 1.48 25.27 18.46
C THR A 91 2.36 25.12 17.22
N GLN A 92 2.60 23.86 16.82
CA GLN A 92 3.31 23.52 15.59
C GLN A 92 2.32 22.98 14.54
N ARG A 93 2.49 23.40 13.28
CA ARG A 93 1.72 22.83 12.17
C ARG A 93 2.47 21.62 11.60
N GLN A 94 1.84 20.47 11.61
CA GLN A 94 2.32 19.27 10.96
C GLN A 94 1.54 19.07 9.67
N GLN A 95 2.24 18.85 8.56
CA GLN A 95 1.64 18.55 7.26
C GLN A 95 1.74 17.04 7.01
N GLY A 96 0.69 16.46 6.47
CA GLY A 96 0.61 15.09 5.99
C GLY A 96 0.07 15.05 4.57
N GLN A 97 0.34 13.97 3.88
CA GLN A 97 -0.02 13.80 2.50
C GLN A 97 -0.39 12.34 2.23
N GLY A 98 -1.38 12.13 1.37
CA GLY A 98 -1.79 10.82 0.88
C GLY A 98 -2.60 10.94 -0.40
N SER A 99 -3.22 9.86 -0.79
CA SER A 99 -4.11 9.77 -1.94
C SER A 99 -5.54 9.43 -1.54
N GLY A 100 -6.44 9.57 -2.48
CA GLY A 100 -7.82 9.12 -2.39
C GLY A 100 -8.38 8.88 -3.77
N PHE A 101 -9.63 8.45 -3.84
CA PHE A 101 -10.34 8.36 -5.11
C PHE A 101 -11.80 8.72 -4.96
N ILE A 102 -12.33 9.37 -5.99
CA ILE A 102 -13.71 9.86 -6.03
C ILE A 102 -14.64 8.70 -6.36
N THR A 103 -15.64 8.46 -5.51
CA THR A 103 -16.62 7.37 -5.66
C THR A 103 -18.00 7.84 -6.09
N ARG A 104 -18.28 9.15 -6.00
CA ARG A 104 -19.52 9.78 -6.48
C ARG A 104 -19.21 11.13 -7.10
N SER A 105 -19.87 11.46 -8.20
CA SER A 105 -19.66 12.71 -8.95
C SER A 105 -19.93 13.99 -8.15
N ASN A 106 -20.66 13.87 -7.04
CA ASN A 106 -20.88 14.96 -6.10
C ASN A 106 -19.75 15.16 -5.08
N GLY A 107 -18.61 14.47 -5.23
CA GLY A 107 -17.41 14.70 -4.43
C GLY A 107 -17.29 13.83 -3.17
N LEU A 108 -17.84 12.62 -3.16
CA LEU A 108 -17.55 11.63 -2.12
C LEU A 108 -16.25 10.88 -2.46
N ILE A 109 -15.30 10.87 -1.54
CA ILE A 109 -13.94 10.37 -1.72
C ILE A 109 -13.64 9.34 -0.64
N PHE A 110 -13.06 8.20 -1.05
CA PHE A 110 -12.51 7.21 -0.14
C PHE A 110 -11.01 7.41 0.00
N THR A 111 -10.50 7.20 1.20
CA THR A 111 -9.08 7.24 1.55
C THR A 111 -8.81 6.40 2.79
N ASN A 112 -7.56 6.37 3.27
CA ASN A 112 -7.25 5.76 4.56
C ASN A 112 -7.54 6.70 5.73
N GLU A 113 -7.89 6.12 6.89
CA GLU A 113 -8.12 6.86 8.11
C GLU A 113 -6.83 7.53 8.61
N HIS A 114 -5.69 6.83 8.58
CA HIS A 114 -4.41 7.37 9.00
C HIS A 114 -3.96 8.60 8.19
N VAL A 115 -4.41 8.75 6.93
CA VAL A 115 -4.14 9.94 6.10
C VAL A 115 -4.83 11.17 6.66
N VAL A 116 -6.08 11.04 7.14
CA VAL A 116 -6.91 12.17 7.57
C VAL A 116 -7.07 12.28 9.07
N ARG A 117 -6.51 11.34 9.85
CA ARG A 117 -6.60 11.28 11.32
C ARG A 117 -6.16 12.58 11.97
N GLY A 118 -7.06 13.20 12.72
CA GLY A 118 -6.80 14.43 13.47
C GLY A 118 -6.48 15.64 12.59
N ALA A 119 -6.90 15.64 11.32
CA ALA A 119 -6.68 16.77 10.42
C ALA A 119 -7.61 17.94 10.79
N ASP A 120 -7.04 19.13 11.00
CA ASP A 120 -7.80 20.39 11.16
C ASP A 120 -8.26 20.92 9.79
N GLN A 121 -7.44 20.70 8.77
CA GLN A 121 -7.72 21.12 7.39
C GLN A 121 -7.35 20.02 6.42
N VAL A 122 -8.20 19.81 5.43
CA VAL A 122 -8.00 18.87 4.33
C VAL A 122 -8.16 19.63 3.03
N ALA A 123 -7.18 19.51 2.14
CA ALA A 123 -7.27 19.96 0.76
C ALA A 123 -7.20 18.74 -0.17
N VAL A 124 -8.04 18.73 -1.19
CA VAL A 124 -8.12 17.66 -2.20
C VAL A 124 -7.79 18.26 -3.55
N THR A 125 -6.76 17.73 -4.21
CA THR A 125 -6.32 18.19 -5.54
C THR A 125 -6.48 17.08 -6.56
N LEU A 126 -7.16 17.39 -7.66
CA LEU A 126 -7.37 16.50 -8.79
C LEU A 126 -6.15 16.54 -9.75
N PRO A 127 -5.98 15.53 -10.61
CA PRO A 127 -4.91 15.53 -11.63
C PRO A 127 -4.99 16.69 -12.62
N ASP A 128 -6.19 17.25 -12.85
CA ASP A 128 -6.42 18.42 -13.72
C ASP A 128 -6.05 19.75 -13.05
N GLY A 129 -5.55 19.73 -11.81
CA GLY A 129 -5.11 20.90 -11.05
C GLY A 129 -6.21 21.57 -10.22
N ARG A 130 -7.48 21.17 -10.35
CA ARG A 130 -8.54 21.70 -9.48
C ARG A 130 -8.32 21.27 -8.03
N SER A 131 -8.46 22.22 -7.11
CA SER A 131 -8.28 21.97 -5.67
C SER A 131 -9.53 22.40 -4.89
N PHE A 132 -9.94 21.58 -3.93
CA PHE A 132 -11.13 21.76 -3.13
C PHE A 132 -10.82 21.61 -1.64
N LYS A 133 -11.55 22.35 -0.81
CA LYS A 133 -11.55 22.12 0.63
C LYS A 133 -12.33 20.85 0.93
N GLY A 134 -11.68 19.87 1.56
CA GLY A 134 -12.29 18.63 2.00
C GLY A 134 -12.86 18.74 3.41
N LYS A 135 -13.98 18.06 3.64
CA LYS A 135 -14.54 17.79 4.98
C LYS A 135 -14.45 16.30 5.24
N VAL A 136 -13.73 15.90 6.31
CA VAL A 136 -13.75 14.52 6.77
C VAL A 136 -15.14 14.25 7.35
N LEU A 137 -15.86 13.29 6.77
CA LEU A 137 -17.17 12.86 7.28
C LEU A 137 -17.01 11.90 8.46
N GLY A 138 -15.94 11.11 8.47
CA GLY A 138 -15.56 10.17 9.50
C GLY A 138 -14.46 9.25 9.02
N GLY A 139 -13.92 8.46 9.96
CA GLY A 139 -12.90 7.46 9.69
C GLY A 139 -13.00 6.33 10.72
N ASP A 140 -12.56 5.15 10.31
CA ASP A 140 -12.52 3.95 11.11
C ASP A 140 -11.08 3.46 11.30
N PRO A 141 -10.51 3.63 12.52
CA PRO A 141 -9.15 3.20 12.81
C PRO A 141 -8.94 1.68 12.73
N LEU A 142 -10.01 0.88 12.91
CA LEU A 142 -9.89 -0.59 12.88
C LEU A 142 -9.72 -1.14 11.47
N THR A 143 -10.36 -0.51 10.49
CA THR A 143 -10.28 -0.91 9.08
C THR A 143 -9.40 0.00 8.25
N ASP A 144 -8.93 1.12 8.82
CA ASP A 144 -8.15 2.15 8.15
C ASP A 144 -8.87 2.75 6.93
N VAL A 145 -10.19 2.92 7.03
CA VAL A 145 -11.03 3.53 5.98
C VAL A 145 -11.55 4.87 6.46
N ALA A 146 -11.49 5.88 5.61
CA ALA A 146 -12.09 7.18 5.85
C ALA A 146 -12.85 7.71 4.62
N VAL A 147 -13.79 8.62 4.90
CA VAL A 147 -14.59 9.28 3.87
C VAL A 147 -14.39 10.78 3.97
N VAL A 148 -14.02 11.38 2.86
CA VAL A 148 -13.88 12.83 2.69
C VAL A 148 -14.93 13.32 1.70
N LYS A 149 -15.52 14.48 1.95
CA LYS A 149 -16.49 15.15 1.08
C LYS A 149 -15.93 16.47 0.62
N VAL A 150 -15.95 16.70 -0.69
CA VAL A 150 -15.75 18.03 -1.30
C VAL A 150 -17.07 18.54 -1.88
N VAL A 151 -17.22 19.85 -1.93
CA VAL A 151 -18.39 20.49 -2.57
C VAL A 151 -18.03 20.76 -4.02
N ALA A 152 -18.44 19.84 -4.88
CA ALA A 152 -18.26 19.93 -6.34
C ALA A 152 -19.23 18.96 -7.01
N GLU A 153 -19.49 19.20 -8.30
CA GLU A 153 -20.35 18.38 -9.14
C GLU A 153 -19.61 17.94 -10.40
N ASN A 154 -20.14 16.93 -11.07
CA ASN A 154 -19.60 16.40 -12.32
C ASN A 154 -18.12 16.00 -12.24
N LEU A 155 -17.72 15.48 -11.07
CA LEU A 155 -16.36 14.96 -10.87
C LEU A 155 -16.22 13.59 -11.55
N PRO A 156 -15.01 13.24 -12.02
CA PRO A 156 -14.70 11.89 -12.49
C PRO A 156 -14.87 10.89 -11.36
N VAL A 157 -15.39 9.71 -11.66
CA VAL A 157 -15.71 8.67 -10.67
C VAL A 157 -14.96 7.39 -10.97
N ALA A 158 -14.33 6.82 -9.96
CA ALA A 158 -13.73 5.49 -10.03
C ALA A 158 -14.80 4.40 -9.91
N SER A 159 -14.87 3.50 -10.88
CA SER A 159 -15.76 2.34 -10.84
C SER A 159 -15.32 1.37 -9.76
N LEU A 160 -16.23 0.97 -8.87
CA LEU A 160 -15.94 0.01 -7.80
C LEU A 160 -16.23 -1.41 -8.28
N GLY A 161 -15.24 -2.31 -8.13
CA GLY A 161 -15.34 -3.72 -8.44
C GLY A 161 -15.97 -4.54 -7.31
N ASN A 162 -15.65 -5.84 -7.33
CA ASN A 162 -16.01 -6.81 -6.29
C ASN A 162 -14.72 -7.43 -5.71
N SER A 163 -14.46 -7.25 -4.43
CA SER A 163 -13.28 -7.81 -3.77
C SER A 163 -13.48 -9.23 -3.24
N ASP A 164 -14.71 -9.77 -3.27
CA ASP A 164 -15.01 -11.10 -2.71
C ASP A 164 -14.69 -12.22 -3.73
N ASP A 165 -14.56 -11.88 -5.03
CA ASP A 165 -14.30 -12.85 -6.11
C ASP A 165 -12.83 -12.89 -6.56
N LEU A 166 -11.94 -12.16 -5.86
CA LEU A 166 -10.54 -12.02 -6.25
C LEU A 166 -9.77 -13.33 -6.10
N LYS A 167 -8.87 -13.58 -7.07
CA LYS A 167 -8.02 -14.77 -7.08
C LYS A 167 -6.53 -14.38 -7.14
N PRO A 168 -5.66 -15.07 -6.43
CA PRO A 168 -4.22 -14.93 -6.61
C PRO A 168 -3.83 -15.13 -8.09
N GLY A 169 -2.94 -14.25 -8.58
CA GLY A 169 -2.51 -14.22 -9.98
C GLY A 169 -3.23 -13.18 -10.84
N GLU A 170 -4.34 -12.61 -10.40
CA GLU A 170 -5.00 -11.50 -11.10
C GLU A 170 -4.18 -10.21 -11.03
N TRP A 171 -4.31 -9.36 -12.04
CA TRP A 171 -3.64 -8.07 -12.06
C TRP A 171 -4.08 -7.19 -10.90
N ALA A 172 -3.10 -6.61 -10.22
CA ALA A 172 -3.24 -5.61 -9.18
C ALA A 172 -2.43 -4.38 -9.55
N ILE A 173 -3.10 -3.25 -9.77
CA ILE A 173 -2.48 -1.99 -10.19
C ILE A 173 -2.75 -0.97 -9.10
N ALA A 174 -1.71 -0.55 -8.39
CA ALA A 174 -1.82 0.47 -7.36
C ALA A 174 -1.59 1.85 -7.96
N ILE A 175 -2.50 2.78 -7.67
CA ILE A 175 -2.42 4.16 -8.14
C ILE A 175 -2.41 5.10 -6.94
N GLY A 176 -1.58 6.12 -7.00
CA GLY A 176 -1.57 7.24 -6.07
C GLY A 176 -1.28 8.55 -6.79
N ASN A 177 -1.52 9.66 -6.11
CA ASN A 177 -1.23 11.00 -6.63
C ASN A 177 -0.43 11.83 -5.60
N PRO A 178 0.83 11.44 -5.32
CA PRO A 178 1.61 12.07 -4.26
C PRO A 178 1.91 13.55 -4.52
N PHE A 179 1.98 13.97 -5.79
CA PHE A 179 2.38 15.34 -6.16
C PHE A 179 1.24 16.21 -6.71
N GLY A 180 0.02 15.64 -6.84
CA GLY A 180 -1.17 16.39 -7.23
C GLY A 180 -1.36 16.63 -8.73
N LEU A 181 -0.34 16.40 -9.56
CA LEU A 181 -0.41 16.64 -11.01
C LEU A 181 -0.38 15.34 -11.83
N ASN A 182 0.44 14.37 -11.39
CA ASN A 182 0.62 13.11 -12.10
C ASN A 182 0.38 11.93 -11.17
N ASN A 183 -0.34 10.95 -11.67
CA ASN A 183 -0.52 9.70 -10.96
C ASN A 183 0.77 8.87 -10.99
N THR A 184 1.12 8.30 -9.84
CA THR A 184 2.14 7.26 -9.72
C THR A 184 1.44 5.91 -9.85
N VAL A 185 1.93 5.06 -10.73
CA VAL A 185 1.34 3.74 -11.02
C VAL A 185 2.38 2.66 -10.77
N THR A 186 2.00 1.65 -10.02
CA THR A 186 2.76 0.41 -9.88
C THR A 186 1.86 -0.77 -10.20
N ALA A 187 2.41 -1.81 -10.80
CA ALA A 187 1.65 -2.98 -11.21
C ALA A 187 2.31 -4.26 -10.69
N GLY A 188 1.50 -5.20 -10.35
CA GLY A 188 1.83 -6.53 -9.89
C GLY A 188 0.61 -7.42 -9.98
N ILE A 189 0.54 -8.42 -9.11
CA ILE A 189 -0.57 -9.36 -9.03
C ILE A 189 -1.14 -9.41 -7.62
N ILE A 190 -2.33 -9.94 -7.48
CA ILE A 190 -2.85 -10.37 -6.19
C ILE A 190 -2.05 -11.60 -5.76
N SER A 191 -1.28 -11.45 -4.68
CA SER A 191 -0.45 -12.53 -4.13
C SER A 191 -1.24 -13.44 -3.19
N ALA A 192 -2.19 -12.86 -2.45
CA ALA A 192 -3.10 -13.59 -1.57
C ALA A 192 -4.32 -12.73 -1.21
N VAL A 193 -5.38 -13.36 -0.74
CA VAL A 193 -6.58 -12.73 -0.18
C VAL A 193 -6.76 -13.15 1.29
N ASP A 194 -7.64 -12.47 2.01
CA ASP A 194 -8.03 -12.77 3.40
C ASP A 194 -6.86 -12.85 4.40
N ARG A 195 -5.85 -11.99 4.20
CA ARG A 195 -4.71 -11.91 5.12
C ARG A 195 -5.08 -11.15 6.39
N THR A 196 -5.58 -11.84 7.39
CA THR A 196 -5.79 -11.30 8.72
C THR A 196 -4.48 -11.20 9.49
N ASN A 197 -4.33 -10.21 10.39
CA ASN A 197 -3.12 -9.93 11.19
C ASN A 197 -1.87 -9.57 10.34
N ALA A 198 -2.06 -9.15 9.10
CA ALA A 198 -0.95 -8.84 8.20
C ALA A 198 -0.24 -7.53 8.54
N VAL A 199 -0.96 -6.53 9.05
CA VAL A 199 -0.47 -5.15 9.23
C VAL A 199 -0.22 -4.80 10.70
N GLY A 200 -0.90 -5.44 11.66
CA GLY A 200 -0.72 -5.19 13.09
C GLY A 200 -1.45 -6.20 13.97
N GLU A 201 -1.02 -6.32 15.22
CA GLU A 201 -1.73 -7.15 16.19
C GLU A 201 -3.11 -6.57 16.49
N GLY A 202 -4.16 -7.39 16.43
CA GLY A 202 -5.54 -7.00 16.71
C GLY A 202 -6.33 -6.43 15.54
N GLN A 203 -5.72 -6.14 14.40
CA GLN A 203 -6.44 -5.78 13.19
C GLN A 203 -7.03 -7.03 12.52
N ARG A 204 -8.35 -7.05 12.35
CA ARG A 204 -9.09 -8.17 11.76
C ARG A 204 -9.57 -7.87 10.34
N VAL A 205 -8.83 -7.05 9.61
CA VAL A 205 -9.12 -6.75 8.22
C VAL A 205 -8.64 -7.91 7.35
N PRO A 206 -9.46 -8.46 6.47
CA PRO A 206 -9.07 -9.49 5.51
C PRO A 206 -8.35 -8.84 4.33
N TYR A 207 -7.10 -8.41 4.53
CA TYR A 207 -6.35 -7.67 3.53
C TYR A 207 -6.13 -8.43 2.24
N ILE A 208 -6.14 -7.70 1.12
CA ILE A 208 -5.58 -8.14 -0.15
C ILE A 208 -4.08 -7.93 -0.08
N GLN A 209 -3.30 -8.99 -0.31
CA GLN A 209 -1.84 -8.93 -0.45
C GLN A 209 -1.48 -8.82 -1.93
N THR A 210 -0.55 -7.93 -2.27
CA THR A 210 -0.03 -7.75 -3.64
C THR A 210 1.47 -7.49 -3.63
N ASP A 211 2.14 -7.80 -4.73
CA ASP A 211 3.53 -7.43 -4.99
C ASP A 211 3.64 -6.10 -5.77
N ALA A 212 2.51 -5.51 -6.18
CA ALA A 212 2.49 -4.12 -6.65
C ALA A 212 3.05 -3.20 -5.55
N ALA A 213 4.06 -2.41 -5.86
CA ALA A 213 4.73 -1.57 -4.87
C ALA A 213 3.78 -0.49 -4.33
N VAL A 214 3.51 -0.52 -3.03
CA VAL A 214 2.83 0.55 -2.30
C VAL A 214 3.88 1.33 -1.54
N ASN A 215 3.96 2.63 -1.76
CA ASN A 215 4.93 3.53 -1.14
C ASN A 215 4.20 4.73 -0.52
N PRO A 216 4.86 5.51 0.36
CA PRO A 216 4.33 6.77 0.83
C PRO A 216 3.86 7.63 -0.35
N GLY A 217 2.59 8.07 -0.30
CA GLY A 217 1.91 8.77 -1.38
C GLY A 217 0.87 7.94 -2.14
N ASN A 218 0.99 6.61 -2.20
CA ASN A 218 -0.06 5.74 -2.74
C ASN A 218 -1.11 5.37 -1.67
N SER A 219 -0.79 5.53 -0.38
CA SER A 219 -1.74 5.25 0.72
C SER A 219 -3.03 6.03 0.56
N GLY A 220 -4.16 5.35 0.66
CA GLY A 220 -5.50 5.87 0.43
C GLY A 220 -5.93 5.89 -1.04
N GLY A 221 -5.01 5.72 -1.99
CA GLY A 221 -5.31 5.54 -3.40
C GLY A 221 -5.90 4.17 -3.72
N PRO A 222 -6.46 3.99 -4.93
CA PRO A 222 -7.09 2.75 -5.32
C PRO A 222 -6.08 1.66 -5.71
N LEU A 223 -6.36 0.42 -5.34
CA LEU A 223 -5.88 -0.79 -6.00
C LEU A 223 -6.93 -1.19 -7.03
N ILE A 224 -6.57 -1.31 -8.31
CA ILE A 224 -7.49 -1.64 -9.39
C ILE A 224 -7.15 -2.96 -10.09
N ASN A 225 -8.15 -3.59 -10.70
CA ASN A 225 -7.96 -4.74 -11.58
C ASN A 225 -7.69 -4.32 -13.04
N ALA A 226 -7.46 -5.29 -13.91
CA ALA A 226 -7.23 -5.07 -15.34
C ALA A 226 -8.40 -4.39 -16.08
N ALA A 227 -9.62 -4.47 -15.55
CA ALA A 227 -10.78 -3.79 -16.11
C ALA A 227 -10.88 -2.31 -15.68
N GLY A 228 -9.98 -1.81 -14.85
CA GLY A 228 -10.03 -0.47 -14.29
C GLY A 228 -11.10 -0.32 -13.20
N GLN A 229 -11.40 -1.37 -12.46
CA GLN A 229 -12.32 -1.33 -11.34
C GLN A 229 -11.53 -1.37 -10.03
N VAL A 230 -11.90 -0.55 -9.07
CA VAL A 230 -11.27 -0.53 -7.74
C VAL A 230 -11.64 -1.79 -6.98
N ILE A 231 -10.63 -2.55 -6.58
CA ILE A 231 -10.74 -3.78 -5.79
C ILE A 231 -10.30 -3.59 -4.35
N GLY A 232 -9.56 -2.52 -4.05
CA GLY A 232 -9.11 -2.20 -2.69
C GLY A 232 -8.60 -0.78 -2.52
N ILE A 233 -8.26 -0.42 -1.28
CA ILE A 233 -7.61 0.83 -0.89
C ILE A 233 -6.18 0.50 -0.45
N ASN A 234 -5.18 1.04 -1.13
CA ASN A 234 -3.77 0.86 -0.76
C ASN A 234 -3.53 1.40 0.66
N THR A 235 -2.96 0.63 1.56
CA THR A 235 -2.84 1.07 2.96
C THR A 235 -1.45 0.93 3.57
N ALA A 236 -0.85 -0.23 3.52
CA ALA A 236 0.33 -0.52 4.29
C ALA A 236 1.37 -1.35 3.54
N ILE A 237 2.61 -1.23 4.01
CA ILE A 237 3.73 -2.06 3.62
C ILE A 237 4.24 -2.76 4.86
N ARG A 238 4.45 -4.06 4.77
CA ARG A 238 5.22 -4.82 5.76
C ARG A 238 6.59 -5.12 5.17
N THR A 239 7.63 -4.57 5.77
CA THR A 239 9.00 -4.92 5.40
C THR A 239 9.28 -6.35 5.83
N ALA A 240 9.63 -7.21 4.86
CA ALA A 240 10.04 -8.59 5.10
C ALA A 240 11.43 -8.83 4.49
N PRO A 241 12.22 -9.78 4.97
CA PRO A 241 13.44 -10.19 4.30
C PRO A 241 13.13 -10.63 2.86
N GLY A 242 13.79 -9.99 1.88
CA GLY A 242 13.59 -10.28 0.46
C GLY A 242 12.60 -9.38 -0.29
N GLY A 243 11.98 -8.39 0.38
CA GLY A 243 11.10 -7.41 -0.26
C GLY A 243 9.93 -6.97 0.63
N GLY A 244 9.31 -5.86 0.27
CA GLY A 244 8.10 -5.37 0.94
C GLY A 244 6.87 -6.16 0.51
N LEU A 245 6.01 -6.50 1.46
CA LEU A 245 4.67 -7.01 1.19
C LEU A 245 3.70 -5.82 1.25
N SER A 246 2.97 -5.60 0.17
CA SER A 246 1.97 -4.54 0.08
C SER A 246 0.58 -5.09 0.40
N PHE A 247 -0.21 -4.27 1.08
CA PHE A 247 -1.56 -4.62 1.51
C PHE A 247 -2.57 -3.55 1.13
N ALA A 248 -3.78 -4.00 0.80
CA ALA A 248 -4.91 -3.13 0.53
C ALA A 248 -6.15 -3.59 1.29
N VAL A 249 -6.96 -2.64 1.75
CA VAL A 249 -8.27 -2.89 2.34
C VAL A 249 -9.24 -3.28 1.23
N PRO A 250 -9.96 -4.41 1.31
CA PRO A 250 -10.92 -4.83 0.29
C PRO A 250 -12.01 -3.79 0.05
N VAL A 251 -12.35 -3.53 -1.22
CA VAL A 251 -13.32 -2.49 -1.58
C VAL A 251 -14.73 -2.76 -1.04
N ASN A 252 -15.15 -4.04 -0.92
CA ASN A 252 -16.46 -4.37 -0.36
C ASN A 252 -16.54 -4.03 1.13
N LEU A 253 -15.44 -4.24 1.88
CA LEU A 253 -15.33 -3.76 3.26
C LEU A 253 -15.38 -2.24 3.32
N ALA A 254 -14.59 -1.56 2.48
CA ALA A 254 -14.57 -0.10 2.41
C ALA A 254 -15.95 0.49 2.09
N LYS A 255 -16.72 -0.13 1.16
CA LYS A 255 -18.11 0.28 0.86
C LYS A 255 -19.01 0.22 2.09
N ARG A 256 -18.95 -0.90 2.86
CA ARG A 256 -19.79 -1.07 4.07
C ARG A 256 -19.45 -0.03 5.14
N ILE A 257 -18.17 0.19 5.40
CA ILE A 257 -17.71 1.18 6.36
C ILE A 257 -18.08 2.60 5.92
N ALA A 258 -17.84 2.93 4.65
CA ALA A 258 -18.18 4.25 4.11
C ALA A 258 -19.70 4.54 4.16
N GLN A 259 -20.56 3.53 3.93
CA GLN A 259 -22.01 3.68 4.07
C GLN A 259 -22.40 4.04 5.51
N GLN A 260 -21.81 3.40 6.52
CA GLN A 260 -22.04 3.73 7.93
C GLN A 260 -21.55 5.15 8.23
N ILE A 261 -20.31 5.50 7.85
CA ILE A 261 -19.77 6.85 8.08
C ILE A 261 -20.65 7.93 7.46
N VAL A 262 -21.14 7.71 6.22
CA VAL A 262 -22.02 8.69 5.56
C VAL A 262 -23.37 8.82 6.25
N SER A 263 -23.92 7.74 6.83
CA SER A 263 -25.25 7.75 7.47
C SER A 263 -25.22 8.21 8.93
N THR A 264 -24.21 7.82 9.70
CA THR A 264 -24.14 8.04 11.17
C THR A 264 -22.95 8.89 11.60
N GLY A 265 -21.95 9.12 10.72
CA GLY A 265 -20.70 9.81 11.05
C GLY A 265 -19.59 8.89 11.56
N GLU A 266 -19.91 7.65 11.90
CA GLU A 266 -18.97 6.69 12.47
C GLU A 266 -19.24 5.26 11.98
N ALA A 267 -18.22 4.38 12.09
CA ALA A 267 -18.35 2.96 11.83
C ALA A 267 -18.59 2.19 13.12
N SER A 268 -19.52 1.23 13.08
CA SER A 268 -19.84 0.36 14.22
C SER A 268 -19.34 -1.05 13.94
N HIS A 269 -18.65 -1.62 14.94
CA HIS A 269 -18.11 -2.98 14.90
C HIS A 269 -18.77 -3.80 16.02
N PRO A 270 -19.69 -4.72 15.69
CA PRO A 270 -20.28 -5.60 16.70
C PRO A 270 -19.19 -6.42 17.38
N PHE A 271 -19.20 -6.45 18.70
CA PHE A 271 -18.24 -7.19 19.52
C PHE A 271 -18.98 -8.17 20.43
N ILE A 272 -18.66 -9.47 20.34
CA ILE A 272 -19.27 -10.52 21.16
C ILE A 272 -18.37 -10.99 22.31
N GLY A 273 -17.19 -10.40 22.48
CA GLY A 273 -16.29 -10.68 23.61
C GLY A 273 -15.62 -12.06 23.57
N VAL A 274 -15.45 -12.67 22.40
CA VAL A 274 -14.85 -14.00 22.25
C VAL A 274 -13.42 -13.88 21.76
N GLN A 275 -12.49 -14.60 22.40
CA GLN A 275 -11.14 -14.80 21.88
C GLN A 275 -11.07 -16.12 21.13
N LEU A 276 -10.71 -16.07 19.85
CA LEU A 276 -10.51 -17.26 19.02
C LEU A 276 -9.01 -17.55 18.91
N ARG A 277 -8.62 -18.80 19.06
CA ARG A 277 -7.26 -19.28 18.83
C ARG A 277 -7.31 -20.45 17.85
N SER A 278 -6.47 -20.40 16.84
CA SER A 278 -6.31 -21.55 15.93
C SER A 278 -5.67 -22.71 16.69
N LEU A 279 -6.31 -23.86 16.66
CA LEU A 279 -5.75 -25.11 17.18
C LEU A 279 -4.92 -25.75 16.08
N THR A 280 -3.61 -25.85 16.30
CA THR A 280 -2.72 -26.64 15.44
C THR A 280 -2.42 -27.98 16.14
N PRO A 281 -2.06 -29.04 15.40
CA PRO A 281 -1.70 -30.33 15.99
C PRO A 281 -0.58 -30.27 17.03
N SER A 282 0.25 -29.22 16.94
CA SER A 282 1.36 -28.95 17.89
C SER A 282 0.98 -28.03 19.04
N SER A 283 -0.27 -27.55 19.12
CA SER A 283 -0.70 -26.69 20.23
C SER A 283 -0.86 -27.55 21.49
N PRO A 284 -0.04 -27.34 22.54
CA PRO A 284 -0.19 -28.14 23.76
C PRO A 284 -1.52 -27.83 24.42
N GLU A 285 -2.28 -28.85 24.71
CA GLU A 285 -3.60 -28.81 25.39
C GLU A 285 -3.58 -28.06 26.74
N ARG A 286 -2.39 -27.76 27.27
CA ARG A 286 -2.17 -27.28 28.63
C ARG A 286 -2.05 -25.76 28.82
N SER A 287 -2.18 -24.95 27.81
CA SER A 287 -1.97 -23.50 27.97
C SER A 287 -3.25 -22.64 27.88
N MET A 288 -4.41 -23.20 28.17
CA MET A 288 -5.56 -22.33 28.48
C MET A 288 -5.37 -21.78 29.91
N PRO A 289 -5.09 -20.46 30.06
CA PRO A 289 -5.24 -19.87 31.37
C PRO A 289 -6.71 -20.07 31.81
N PRO A 290 -6.98 -20.34 33.09
CA PRO A 290 -8.34 -20.32 33.59
C PRO A 290 -8.94 -18.98 33.14
N ALA A 291 -10.15 -19.03 32.55
CA ALA A 291 -10.84 -17.83 32.09
C ALA A 291 -10.86 -16.81 33.23
N ALA A 292 -9.93 -15.89 33.21
CA ALA A 292 -9.95 -14.75 34.11
C ALA A 292 -11.20 -13.97 33.74
N ALA A 293 -12.20 -14.06 34.59
CA ALA A 293 -13.38 -13.23 34.53
C ALA A 293 -12.91 -11.77 34.70
N ALA A 294 -12.61 -11.10 33.59
CA ALA A 294 -12.43 -9.66 33.61
C ALA A 294 -13.82 -9.06 33.90
N PRO A 295 -14.02 -8.32 34.97
CA PRO A 295 -15.28 -7.66 35.22
C PRO A 295 -15.43 -6.54 34.20
N CYS A 296 -16.26 -6.74 33.18
CA CYS A 296 -16.81 -5.62 32.42
C CYS A 296 -17.86 -4.95 33.26
N GLN A 297 -17.48 -3.87 33.93
CA GLN A 297 -18.44 -2.95 34.51
C GLN A 297 -19.01 -2.09 33.38
N ASN A 298 -20.13 -2.51 32.82
CA ASN A 298 -21.07 -1.64 32.14
C ASN A 298 -22.40 -1.70 32.86
N SER A 299 -22.94 -0.53 33.09
CA SER A 299 -24.11 -0.20 33.97
C SER A 299 -25.46 -0.74 33.47
N THR A 300 -25.51 -1.77 32.66
CA THR A 300 -26.73 -2.45 32.25
C THR A 300 -26.47 -3.95 32.35
N GLY A 301 -27.09 -4.56 33.36
CA GLY A 301 -26.87 -5.93 33.78
C GLY A 301 -27.14 -6.96 32.67
N PHE A 302 -26.09 -7.60 32.24
CA PHE A 302 -26.17 -8.77 31.41
C PHE A 302 -25.45 -9.94 32.08
N TRP A 303 -26.07 -11.12 32.02
CA TRP A 303 -25.63 -12.34 32.65
C TRP A 303 -24.57 -13.08 31.82
N TRP A 304 -23.60 -13.69 32.52
CA TRP A 304 -22.48 -14.41 31.92
C TRP A 304 -22.83 -15.88 31.68
N TRP A 305 -22.43 -16.41 30.49
CA TRP A 305 -22.44 -17.83 30.21
C TRP A 305 -21.02 -18.39 30.33
N ARG A 306 -20.90 -19.49 31.05
CA ARG A 306 -19.67 -20.28 31.18
C ARG A 306 -19.52 -21.15 29.93
N LEU A 307 -18.50 -20.91 29.09
CA LEU A 307 -18.18 -21.72 27.92
C LEU A 307 -17.51 -23.03 28.37
N TYR A 308 -18.12 -24.16 28.06
CA TYR A 308 -17.57 -25.49 28.27
C TYR A 308 -16.64 -25.89 27.09
N PRO A 309 -15.72 -26.93 27.27
CA PRO A 309 -14.81 -27.37 26.22
C PRO A 309 -15.52 -27.81 24.94
N ILE A 310 -14.92 -27.51 23.80
CA ILE A 310 -15.49 -27.61 22.44
C ILE A 310 -16.02 -28.97 22.02
N HIS A 311 -15.56 -30.09 22.62
CA HIS A 311 -16.07 -31.40 22.29
C HIS A 311 -17.50 -31.69 22.77
N LEU A 312 -18.05 -30.88 23.68
CA LEU A 312 -19.46 -30.97 24.11
C LEU A 312 -20.40 -30.07 23.29
N LEU A 313 -19.89 -29.09 22.55
CA LEU A 313 -20.68 -28.16 21.71
C LEU A 313 -21.23 -28.80 20.42
N ARG A 314 -20.73 -29.97 20.03
CA ARG A 314 -21.15 -30.63 18.78
C ARG A 314 -22.58 -31.15 18.78
N LYS A 315 -23.27 -31.17 19.92
CA LYS A 315 -24.63 -31.72 20.06
C LYS A 315 -25.73 -30.74 20.50
N GLN A 316 -25.41 -29.48 20.87
CA GLN A 316 -26.46 -28.63 21.47
C GLN A 316 -26.69 -27.25 20.82
N THR A 317 -25.96 -26.86 19.77
CA THR A 317 -25.99 -25.48 19.30
C THR A 317 -26.94 -25.16 18.13
N PHE A 318 -27.79 -26.11 17.72
CA PHE A 318 -28.75 -25.83 16.63
C PHE A 318 -30.24 -25.91 16.99
N ALA A 319 -30.59 -25.96 18.28
CA ALA A 319 -31.99 -26.13 18.68
C ALA A 319 -32.69 -24.85 19.21
N ASN A 320 -31.98 -23.75 19.49
CA ASN A 320 -32.61 -22.55 20.05
C ASN A 320 -32.03 -21.28 19.46
N ALA A 321 -32.22 -21.04 18.17
CA ALA A 321 -32.12 -19.75 17.56
C ALA A 321 -33.25 -19.59 16.52
N ILE A 322 -34.41 -19.28 17.03
CA ILE A 322 -35.50 -18.59 16.34
C ILE A 322 -35.87 -17.38 17.20
#